data_979a26ea8cedb264b8214c5c4ab2ee19
#
_entry.id   979a26ea8cedb264b8214c5c4ab2ee19
#
_cell.length_a   1.000
_cell.length_b   1.000
_cell.length_c   1.000
_cell.angle_alpha   90.00
_cell.angle_beta   90.00
_cell.angle_gamma   90.00
#
_symmetry.space_group_name_H-M   'P 1'
#
loop_
_entity.id
_entity.type
_entity.pdbx_description
1 polymer ?
#
loop_
_entity_poly.entity_id
_entity_poly.type
_entity_poly.pdbx_seq_one_letter_code
_entity_poly.pdbx_strand_id
1 'polypeptide(L)'
;VLISTNTFGQDWDMPRTPDGQPDMQGIWSNASQTPLVRPEFFGTKGFLTEEEAREQMQVWSDRYNELGEPIDGDRAPPTDGNSNFGYNSFWWDPRTQTIEINGEYRTSIIIDPPDGQIPYIGGENPRNDLRSQWRARPGVGDYHGHEVRPLAERCLLTFGSGSGPPMLPILYNNNYQIVQTPDYVMILVEMVHDARIIPLNQEHNSKDLEKWMGDSIGYWDGDTLIVLTRNFHPQQSFRGSSDQIIITERLDLLSKDKIKYAFTIEDPLTFSRP
;
A
#
# COMPACT_ATOMS: atom_id res chain seq x y z
N VAL A 1 -44.30 -15.37 -8.19
CA VAL A 1 -43.27 -14.62 -8.92
C VAL A 1 -43.13 -13.30 -8.17
N LEU A 2 -42.13 -13.20 -7.29
CA LEU A 2 -41.75 -11.96 -6.63
C LEU A 2 -40.66 -11.30 -7.51
N ILE A 3 -41.04 -10.21 -8.17
CA ILE A 3 -40.09 -9.36 -8.88
C ILE A 3 -39.39 -8.50 -7.83
N SER A 4 -38.18 -8.81 -7.50
CA SER A 4 -37.29 -7.95 -6.74
C SER A 4 -36.99 -6.73 -7.64
N THR A 5 -37.56 -5.59 -7.34
CA THR A 5 -37.14 -4.32 -7.92
C THR A 5 -35.78 -3.96 -7.34
N ASN A 6 -34.72 -4.22 -8.11
CA ASN A 6 -33.45 -3.58 -7.89
C ASN A 6 -33.67 -2.06 -7.97
N THR A 7 -33.57 -1.39 -6.85
CA THR A 7 -33.41 0.07 -6.79
C THR A 7 -32.02 0.34 -7.37
N PHE A 8 -31.94 0.59 -8.68
CA PHE A 8 -30.77 1.18 -9.30
C PHE A 8 -30.57 2.55 -8.61
N GLY A 9 -29.45 2.70 -7.94
CA GLY A 9 -28.99 4.01 -7.49
C GLY A 9 -28.97 4.96 -8.70
N GLN A 10 -29.15 6.25 -8.45
CA GLN A 10 -29.03 7.29 -9.46
C GLN A 10 -27.87 6.94 -10.39
N ASP A 11 -28.14 6.93 -11.71
CA ASP A 11 -27.11 6.73 -12.74
C ASP A 11 -25.97 7.72 -12.45
N TRP A 12 -24.86 7.22 -11.92
CA TRP A 12 -23.67 8.03 -11.67
C TRP A 12 -22.97 8.26 -13.00
N ASP A 13 -22.99 9.48 -13.47
CA ASP A 13 -22.27 9.91 -14.65
C ASP A 13 -20.81 10.15 -14.26
N MET A 14 -19.91 9.32 -14.79
CA MET A 14 -18.47 9.38 -14.51
C MET A 14 -17.89 10.72 -15.00
N PRO A 15 -17.33 11.55 -14.10
CA PRO A 15 -16.71 12.79 -14.52
C PRO A 15 -15.51 12.50 -15.43
N ARG A 16 -15.32 13.35 -16.45
CA ARG A 16 -14.21 13.20 -17.38
C ARG A 16 -13.42 14.49 -17.48
N THR A 17 -12.12 14.32 -17.65
CA THR A 17 -11.20 15.41 -17.99
C THR A 17 -11.52 15.97 -19.41
N PRO A 18 -11.02 17.15 -19.78
CA PRO A 18 -11.24 17.70 -21.11
C PRO A 18 -10.80 16.81 -22.28
N ASP A 19 -9.83 15.92 -22.03
CA ASP A 19 -9.33 14.91 -23.00
C ASP A 19 -10.13 13.60 -22.96
N GLY A 20 -11.22 13.53 -22.17
CA GLY A 20 -12.18 12.45 -22.17
C GLY A 20 -11.88 11.28 -21.24
N GLN A 21 -10.79 11.32 -20.48
CA GLN A 21 -10.44 10.27 -19.53
C GLN A 21 -11.24 10.41 -18.22
N PRO A 22 -11.42 9.33 -17.44
CA PRO A 22 -12.00 9.44 -16.10
C PRO A 22 -11.27 10.48 -15.26
N ASP A 23 -12.00 11.40 -14.64
CA ASP A 23 -11.41 12.44 -13.80
C ASP A 23 -11.20 11.90 -12.37
N MET A 24 -9.98 11.45 -12.09
CA MET A 24 -9.54 10.95 -10.79
C MET A 24 -8.85 12.05 -9.96
N GLN A 25 -8.86 13.30 -10.41
CA GLN A 25 -8.20 14.38 -9.70
C GLN A 25 -8.81 14.61 -8.32
N GLY A 26 -7.96 14.87 -7.34
CA GLY A 26 -8.39 15.10 -5.97
C GLY A 26 -7.44 14.51 -4.94
N ILE A 27 -7.92 14.48 -3.70
CA ILE A 27 -7.20 13.89 -2.57
C ILE A 27 -7.94 12.62 -2.17
N TRP A 28 -7.20 11.52 -2.11
CA TRP A 28 -7.71 10.18 -1.83
C TRP A 28 -6.98 9.60 -0.64
N SER A 29 -7.67 8.85 0.21
CA SER A 29 -7.04 8.14 1.32
C SER A 29 -7.17 6.63 1.15
N ASN A 30 -6.08 5.90 1.43
CA ASN A 30 -6.10 4.45 1.50
C ASN A 30 -6.04 3.91 2.93
N ALA A 31 -6.26 4.78 3.94
CA ALA A 31 -6.26 4.35 5.33
C ALA A 31 -7.21 3.16 5.55
N SER A 32 -6.67 2.03 5.99
CA SER A 32 -7.42 0.80 6.24
C SER A 32 -6.73 -0.03 7.31
N GLN A 33 -7.53 -0.82 8.03
CA GLN A 33 -7.01 -1.81 8.99
C GLN A 33 -6.74 -3.19 8.34
N THR A 34 -7.16 -3.40 7.08
CA THR A 34 -6.92 -4.66 6.38
C THR A 34 -5.41 -4.88 6.19
N PRO A 35 -4.83 -5.95 6.75
CA PRO A 35 -3.40 -6.20 6.63
C PRO A 35 -3.02 -6.66 5.22
N LEU A 36 -1.75 -6.44 4.83
CA LEU A 36 -1.24 -6.95 3.55
C LEU A 36 -1.37 -8.47 3.47
N VAL A 37 -0.88 -9.17 4.49
CA VAL A 37 -0.87 -10.63 4.60
C VAL A 37 -1.97 -11.07 5.54
N ARG A 38 -2.67 -12.15 5.20
CA ARG A 38 -3.71 -12.70 6.07
C ARG A 38 -3.13 -13.20 7.39
N PRO A 39 -3.61 -12.70 8.53
CA PRO A 39 -3.22 -13.21 9.84
C PRO A 39 -3.58 -14.69 10.00
N GLU A 40 -2.73 -15.45 10.69
CA GLU A 40 -2.90 -16.89 10.90
C GLU A 40 -4.24 -17.26 11.55
N PHE A 41 -4.75 -16.42 12.46
CA PHE A 41 -6.02 -16.70 13.16
C PHE A 41 -7.25 -16.71 12.23
N PHE A 42 -7.14 -16.16 11.01
CA PHE A 42 -8.19 -16.31 10.00
C PHE A 42 -8.09 -17.62 9.21
N GLY A 43 -6.98 -18.34 9.28
CA GLY A 43 -6.75 -19.56 8.52
C GLY A 43 -7.02 -19.39 7.03
N THR A 44 -7.97 -20.14 6.47
CA THR A 44 -8.36 -20.06 5.06
C THR A 44 -9.46 -19.04 4.77
N LYS A 45 -9.95 -18.34 5.79
CA LYS A 45 -11.06 -17.39 5.64
C LYS A 45 -10.62 -16.12 4.92
N GLY A 46 -11.01 -15.99 3.65
CA GLY A 46 -10.65 -14.83 2.81
C GLY A 46 -11.50 -13.57 3.04
N PHE A 47 -12.70 -13.76 3.59
CA PHE A 47 -13.71 -12.71 3.75
C PHE A 47 -14.33 -12.76 5.14
N LEU A 48 -14.73 -11.60 5.63
CA LEU A 48 -15.51 -11.42 6.85
C LEU A 48 -16.96 -11.20 6.49
N THR A 49 -17.85 -11.62 7.38
CA THR A 49 -19.24 -11.14 7.35
C THR A 49 -19.28 -9.65 7.75
N GLU A 50 -20.38 -8.97 7.45
CA GLU A 50 -20.56 -7.58 7.87
C GLU A 50 -20.45 -7.41 9.40
N GLU A 51 -20.98 -8.38 10.16
CA GLU A 51 -20.89 -8.38 11.63
C GLU A 51 -19.44 -8.50 12.10
N GLU A 52 -18.68 -9.45 11.59
CA GLU A 52 -17.27 -9.64 11.93
C GLU A 52 -16.40 -8.43 11.53
N ALA A 53 -16.68 -7.84 10.37
CA ALA A 53 -15.99 -6.63 9.94
C ALA A 53 -16.29 -5.46 10.89
N ARG A 54 -17.54 -5.32 11.34
CA ARG A 54 -17.94 -4.30 12.30
C ARG A 54 -17.29 -4.51 13.67
N GLU A 55 -17.22 -5.76 14.14
CA GLU A 55 -16.53 -6.10 15.38
C GLU A 55 -15.04 -5.74 15.31
N GLN A 56 -14.37 -6.06 14.21
CA GLN A 56 -12.96 -5.69 14.03
C GLN A 56 -12.76 -4.17 13.98
N MET A 57 -13.62 -3.46 13.27
CA MET A 57 -13.58 -1.99 13.23
C MET A 57 -13.75 -1.41 14.63
N GLN A 58 -14.64 -1.99 15.46
CA GLN A 58 -14.84 -1.55 16.84
C GLN A 58 -13.61 -1.81 17.70
N VAL A 59 -13.05 -3.01 17.65
CA VAL A 59 -11.82 -3.35 18.41
C VAL A 59 -10.67 -2.40 18.06
N TRP A 60 -10.52 -2.03 16.79
CA TRP A 60 -9.50 -1.07 16.40
C TRP A 60 -9.79 0.33 16.90
N SER A 61 -11.05 0.77 16.83
CA SER A 61 -11.49 2.07 17.34
C SER A 61 -11.24 2.19 18.85
N ASP A 62 -11.58 1.15 19.60
CA ASP A 62 -11.38 1.12 21.05
C ASP A 62 -9.88 1.18 21.39
N ARG A 63 -9.06 0.40 20.69
CA ARG A 63 -7.61 0.45 20.84
C ARG A 63 -7.02 1.81 20.47
N TYR A 64 -7.50 2.44 19.41
CA TYR A 64 -7.06 3.78 19.00
C TYR A 64 -7.37 4.81 20.10
N ASN A 65 -8.58 4.75 20.66
CA ASN A 65 -9.00 5.62 21.76
C ASN A 65 -8.17 5.36 23.02
N GLU A 66 -7.97 4.09 23.41
CA GLU A 66 -7.13 3.70 24.55
C GLU A 66 -5.69 4.25 24.42
N LEU A 67 -5.10 4.15 23.22
CA LEU A 67 -3.76 4.68 22.95
C LEU A 67 -3.70 6.21 22.99
N GLY A 68 -4.83 6.89 22.79
CA GLY A 68 -4.96 8.35 22.88
C GLY A 68 -5.16 8.87 24.30
N GLU A 69 -5.47 7.99 25.28
CA GLU A 69 -5.67 8.40 26.67
C GLU A 69 -4.36 8.92 27.31
N PRO A 70 -4.44 9.90 28.19
CA PRO A 70 -3.29 10.41 28.92
C PRO A 70 -2.57 9.29 29.70
N ILE A 71 -1.27 9.22 29.55
CA ILE A 71 -0.43 8.26 30.28
C ILE A 71 -0.25 8.75 31.72
N ASP A 72 -0.48 7.88 32.71
CA ASP A 72 -0.07 8.12 34.08
C ASP A 72 1.45 8.26 34.15
N GLY A 73 1.94 9.46 34.49
CA GLY A 73 3.37 9.76 34.58
C GLY A 73 4.10 9.01 35.69
N ASP A 74 3.37 8.51 36.67
CA ASP A 74 3.92 7.79 37.84
C ASP A 74 3.90 6.27 37.70
N ARG A 75 3.40 5.76 36.55
CA ARG A 75 3.36 4.32 36.29
C ARG A 75 4.76 3.71 36.20
N ALA A 76 4.91 2.49 36.70
CA ALA A 76 6.14 1.73 36.55
C ALA A 76 6.48 1.47 35.08
N PRO A 77 7.77 1.46 34.68
CA PRO A 77 8.18 1.06 33.35
C PRO A 77 7.66 -0.34 33.01
N PRO A 78 7.26 -0.63 31.77
CA PRO A 78 6.86 -1.97 31.41
C PRO A 78 8.03 -2.95 31.53
N THR A 79 7.74 -4.11 32.08
CA THR A 79 8.75 -5.16 32.31
C THR A 79 8.85 -6.15 31.13
N ASP A 80 7.92 -6.08 30.18
CA ASP A 80 7.81 -6.94 28.98
C ASP A 80 8.59 -6.39 27.77
N GLY A 81 9.30 -5.28 27.93
CA GLY A 81 9.99 -4.61 26.83
C GLY A 81 9.06 -3.86 25.86
N ASN A 82 7.77 -3.84 26.12
CA ASN A 82 6.81 -3.11 25.32
C ASN A 82 6.93 -1.62 25.57
N SER A 83 7.51 -0.89 24.65
CA SER A 83 7.63 0.58 24.67
C SER A 83 6.46 1.30 23.99
N ASN A 84 5.42 0.58 23.59
CA ASN A 84 4.26 1.18 22.95
C ASN A 84 3.33 1.83 23.97
N PHE A 85 3.58 3.08 24.26
CA PHE A 85 2.85 3.88 25.25
C PHE A 85 1.80 4.80 24.63
N GLY A 86 1.35 4.53 23.42
CA GLY A 86 0.46 5.43 22.71
C GLY A 86 1.13 6.74 22.27
N TYR A 87 2.46 6.81 22.35
CA TYR A 87 3.21 7.96 21.85
C TYR A 87 2.88 8.20 20.38
N ASN A 88 2.51 9.44 20.04
CA ASN A 88 2.09 9.85 18.72
C ASN A 88 0.80 9.21 18.18
N SER A 89 -0.02 8.54 18.99
CA SER A 89 -1.30 7.97 18.51
C SER A 89 -2.21 9.02 17.87
N PHE A 90 -2.16 10.27 18.32
CA PHE A 90 -2.91 11.39 17.73
C PHE A 90 -2.52 11.75 16.29
N TRP A 91 -1.38 11.26 15.81
CA TRP A 91 -0.97 11.39 14.40
C TRP A 91 -1.49 10.26 13.53
N TRP A 92 -1.99 9.18 14.14
CA TRP A 92 -2.45 8.02 13.38
C TRP A 92 -3.77 8.33 12.69
N ASP A 93 -3.87 7.92 11.44
CA ASP A 93 -5.15 7.96 10.77
C ASP A 93 -6.12 6.98 11.45
N PRO A 94 -7.34 7.42 11.77
CA PRO A 94 -8.34 6.52 12.33
C PRO A 94 -8.69 5.46 11.28
N ARG A 95 -8.06 4.30 11.39
CA ARG A 95 -8.26 3.16 10.50
C ARG A 95 -9.56 2.44 10.86
N THR A 96 -10.66 3.13 10.63
CA THR A 96 -11.98 2.64 11.02
C THR A 96 -12.62 1.73 9.97
N GLN A 97 -11.94 1.49 8.83
CA GLN A 97 -12.52 0.74 7.72
C GLN A 97 -11.70 -0.49 7.37
N THR A 98 -12.40 -1.60 7.14
CA THR A 98 -11.89 -2.78 6.46
C THR A 98 -12.13 -2.62 4.96
N ILE A 99 -11.20 -3.05 4.12
CA ILE A 99 -11.36 -3.01 2.67
C ILE A 99 -12.58 -3.86 2.28
N GLU A 100 -13.52 -3.21 1.61
CA GLU A 100 -14.70 -3.82 1.02
C GLU A 100 -14.56 -3.80 -0.51
N ILE A 101 -14.74 -4.97 -1.13
CA ILE A 101 -14.76 -5.09 -2.58
C ILE A 101 -16.00 -5.91 -2.95
N ASN A 102 -16.89 -5.32 -3.76
CA ASN A 102 -18.15 -5.93 -4.21
C ASN A 102 -19.05 -6.43 -3.06
N GLY A 103 -19.08 -5.72 -1.93
CA GLY A 103 -19.86 -6.10 -0.75
C GLY A 103 -19.19 -7.15 0.16
N GLU A 104 -17.95 -7.52 -0.12
CA GLU A 104 -17.19 -8.49 0.67
C GLU A 104 -16.04 -7.80 1.41
N TYR A 105 -15.97 -7.98 2.72
CA TYR A 105 -14.92 -7.44 3.58
C TYR A 105 -13.70 -8.38 3.59
N ARG A 106 -12.51 -7.85 3.30
CA ARG A 106 -11.31 -8.66 3.10
C ARG A 106 -10.52 -8.90 4.40
N THR A 107 -9.98 -10.12 4.56
CA THR A 107 -9.04 -10.46 5.64
C THR A 107 -7.59 -10.13 5.32
N SER A 108 -7.28 -9.83 4.05
CA SER A 108 -5.96 -9.42 3.56
C SER A 108 -6.08 -8.60 2.28
N ILE A 109 -5.07 -7.77 2.01
CA ILE A 109 -4.92 -7.07 0.73
C ILE A 109 -4.53 -8.06 -0.36
N ILE A 110 -3.66 -9.02 -0.04
CA ILE A 110 -3.32 -10.11 -0.97
C ILE A 110 -4.55 -10.98 -1.23
N ILE A 111 -4.92 -11.09 -2.50
CA ILE A 111 -6.06 -11.87 -2.99
C ILE A 111 -5.61 -13.09 -3.82
N ASP A 112 -4.44 -13.01 -4.39
CA ASP A 112 -3.76 -14.07 -5.11
C ASP A 112 -2.28 -14.09 -4.67
N PRO A 113 -1.81 -15.18 -4.08
CA PRO A 113 -2.50 -16.47 -3.82
C PRO A 113 -3.72 -16.37 -2.89
N PRO A 114 -4.71 -17.31 -3.02
CA PRO A 114 -5.95 -17.25 -2.24
C PRO A 114 -5.77 -17.52 -0.73
N ASP A 115 -4.61 -18.01 -0.31
CA ASP A 115 -4.24 -18.12 1.11
C ASP A 115 -3.90 -16.74 1.73
N GLY A 116 -3.74 -15.71 0.91
CA GLY A 116 -3.43 -14.35 1.35
C GLY A 116 -2.00 -14.19 1.85
N GLN A 117 -1.08 -15.10 1.49
CA GLN A 117 0.33 -15.07 1.87
C GLN A 117 1.21 -14.57 0.71
N ILE A 118 2.40 -14.09 1.02
CA ILE A 118 3.39 -13.73 0.00
C ILE A 118 4.02 -15.02 -0.53
N PRO A 119 3.99 -15.28 -1.86
CA PRO A 119 4.44 -16.53 -2.45
C PRO A 119 5.97 -16.56 -2.61
N TYR A 120 6.72 -16.53 -1.53
CA TYR A 120 8.18 -16.57 -1.59
C TYR A 120 8.70 -17.89 -2.20
N ILE A 121 9.72 -17.79 -3.05
CA ILE A 121 10.51 -18.94 -3.48
C ILE A 121 11.21 -19.53 -2.24
N GLY A 122 11.00 -20.85 -2.00
CA GLY A 122 11.54 -21.48 -0.80
C GLY A 122 10.73 -21.24 0.49
N GLY A 123 9.60 -20.53 0.42
CA GLY A 123 8.68 -20.33 1.54
C GLY A 123 9.05 -19.22 2.51
N GLU A 124 10.25 -18.64 2.40
CA GLU A 124 10.74 -17.57 3.29
C GLU A 124 11.23 -16.38 2.49
N ASN A 125 11.22 -15.20 3.13
CA ASN A 125 11.74 -13.97 2.53
C ASN A 125 13.25 -14.10 2.22
N PRO A 126 13.65 -14.12 0.95
CA PRO A 126 15.06 -14.34 0.55
C PRO A 126 15.94 -13.12 0.83
N ARG A 127 15.37 -11.95 1.13
CA ARG A 127 16.09 -10.70 1.40
C ARG A 127 17.06 -10.34 0.28
N ASN A 128 16.58 -10.35 -0.96
CA ASN A 128 17.38 -10.11 -2.17
C ASN A 128 17.83 -8.65 -2.32
N ASP A 129 17.32 -7.73 -1.51
CA ASP A 129 17.70 -6.32 -1.57
C ASP A 129 19.15 -6.07 -1.15
N LEU A 130 19.75 -5.06 -1.74
CA LEU A 130 21.16 -4.72 -1.54
C LEU A 130 21.50 -4.38 -0.08
N ARG A 131 20.56 -3.74 0.66
CA ARG A 131 20.74 -3.42 2.08
C ARG A 131 20.85 -4.68 2.93
N SER A 132 19.96 -5.65 2.70
CA SER A 132 19.99 -6.95 3.39
C SER A 132 21.29 -7.71 3.10
N GLN A 133 21.75 -7.68 1.84
CA GLN A 133 23.04 -8.27 1.46
C GLN A 133 24.23 -7.61 2.16
N TRP A 134 24.21 -6.28 2.32
CA TRP A 134 25.27 -5.58 3.05
C TRP A 134 25.28 -5.92 4.54
N ARG A 135 24.13 -5.98 5.17
CA ARG A 135 23.99 -6.38 6.58
C ARG A 135 24.46 -7.81 6.86
N ALA A 136 24.35 -8.69 5.90
CA ALA A 136 24.79 -10.08 6.02
C ALA A 136 26.31 -10.26 5.93
N ARG A 137 27.10 -9.21 5.60
CA ARG A 137 28.56 -9.30 5.51
C ARG A 137 29.19 -9.48 6.89
N PRO A 138 30.22 -10.33 7.03
CA PRO A 138 30.93 -10.50 8.29
C PRO A 138 31.45 -9.18 8.87
N GLY A 139 31.19 -8.96 10.15
CA GLY A 139 31.61 -7.74 10.86
C GLY A 139 30.78 -6.50 10.59
N VAL A 140 29.74 -6.57 9.75
CA VAL A 140 28.81 -5.45 9.53
C VAL A 140 27.64 -5.57 10.52
N GLY A 141 27.46 -4.55 11.33
CA GLY A 141 26.31 -4.41 12.22
C GLY A 141 25.31 -3.39 11.69
N ASP A 142 24.17 -3.29 12.37
CA ASP A 142 23.05 -2.43 11.99
C ASP A 142 23.39 -0.93 11.93
N TYR A 143 24.51 -0.52 12.51
CA TYR A 143 24.93 0.88 12.66
C TYR A 143 26.27 1.20 12.00
N HIS A 144 26.79 0.30 11.15
CA HIS A 144 28.11 0.50 10.51
C HIS A 144 28.14 1.59 9.45
N GLY A 145 27.00 1.94 8.88
CA GLY A 145 26.90 2.99 7.89
C GLY A 145 25.44 3.30 7.56
N HIS A 146 25.21 4.38 6.84
CA HIS A 146 23.87 4.75 6.41
C HIS A 146 23.29 3.74 5.40
N GLU A 147 24.11 3.02 4.67
CA GLU A 147 23.68 2.04 3.65
C GLU A 147 22.92 0.87 4.26
N VAL A 148 23.22 0.50 5.52
CA VAL A 148 22.56 -0.60 6.22
C VAL A 148 21.32 -0.14 7.00
N ARG A 149 21.06 1.18 7.07
CA ARG A 149 19.87 1.72 7.75
C ARG A 149 18.65 1.65 6.84
N PRO A 150 17.44 1.50 7.43
CA PRO A 150 16.19 1.58 6.68
C PRO A 150 16.05 2.91 5.93
N LEU A 151 15.42 2.89 4.76
CA LEU A 151 15.23 4.09 3.95
C LEU A 151 14.39 5.16 4.68
N ALA A 152 13.48 4.74 5.55
CA ALA A 152 12.68 5.64 6.37
C ALA A 152 13.51 6.42 7.39
N GLU A 153 14.52 5.80 8.02
CA GLU A 153 15.45 6.50 8.90
C GLU A 153 16.37 7.49 8.16
N ARG A 154 16.57 7.24 6.88
CA ARG A 154 17.35 8.10 5.98
C ARG A 154 16.50 9.19 5.32
N CYS A 155 15.22 9.26 5.63
CA CYS A 155 14.24 10.18 5.02
C CYS A 155 14.17 10.09 3.49
N LEU A 156 14.43 8.92 2.91
CA LEU A 156 14.37 8.67 1.47
C LEU A 156 13.00 8.16 1.04
N LEU A 157 12.44 7.22 1.79
CA LEU A 157 11.11 6.67 1.60
C LEU A 157 10.48 6.38 2.97
N THR A 158 9.19 6.04 2.97
CA THR A 158 8.47 5.63 4.18
C THR A 158 8.86 4.23 4.67
N PHE A 159 8.28 3.85 5.81
CA PHE A 159 8.33 2.51 6.36
C PHE A 159 7.62 1.51 5.43
N GLY A 160 8.38 0.60 4.84
CA GLY A 160 7.85 -0.34 3.87
C GLY A 160 7.40 0.35 2.58
N SER A 161 6.20 0.01 2.10
CA SER A 161 5.69 0.47 0.79
C SER A 161 4.61 1.55 0.89
N GLY A 162 4.54 2.28 1.99
CA GLY A 162 3.50 3.31 2.18
C GLY A 162 3.61 4.48 1.20
N SER A 163 4.81 4.78 0.67
CA SER A 163 4.96 5.81 -0.38
C SER A 163 4.56 5.30 -1.78
N GLY A 164 4.48 3.98 -1.96
CA GLY A 164 4.24 3.34 -3.27
C GLY A 164 5.45 3.34 -4.20
N PRO A 165 5.32 2.67 -5.37
CA PRO A 165 4.38 1.59 -5.60
C PRO A 165 4.76 0.28 -4.88
N PRO A 166 3.78 -0.53 -4.47
CA PRO A 166 2.36 -0.24 -4.43
C PRO A 166 2.00 0.69 -3.27
N MET A 167 0.87 1.40 -3.40
CA MET A 167 0.34 2.29 -2.37
C MET A 167 -0.38 1.47 -1.30
N LEU A 168 0.30 1.20 -0.18
CA LEU A 168 -0.25 0.41 0.93
C LEU A 168 -0.61 1.29 2.13
N PRO A 169 -1.67 0.94 2.88
CA PRO A 169 -2.02 1.65 4.09
C PRO A 169 -0.93 1.51 5.16
N ILE A 170 -0.62 2.61 5.82
CA ILE A 170 0.31 2.71 6.94
C ILE A 170 -0.36 3.42 8.12
N LEU A 171 0.36 3.67 9.21
CA LEU A 171 -0.23 4.21 10.44
C LEU A 171 -0.79 5.63 10.28
N TYR A 172 -0.19 6.46 9.42
CA TYR A 172 -0.55 7.87 9.24
C TYR A 172 -0.08 8.36 7.87
N ASN A 173 -0.56 9.54 7.43
CA ASN A 173 -0.22 10.15 6.15
C ASN A 173 -0.61 9.25 4.95
N ASN A 174 -1.85 8.76 4.97
CA ASN A 174 -2.38 7.87 3.92
C ASN A 174 -3.07 8.62 2.78
N ASN A 175 -2.82 9.92 2.62
CA ASN A 175 -3.44 10.70 1.57
C ASN A 175 -2.55 10.73 0.32
N TYR A 176 -3.21 10.70 -0.83
CA TYR A 176 -2.61 10.78 -2.15
C TYR A 176 -3.34 11.86 -2.96
N GLN A 177 -2.61 12.83 -3.48
CA GLN A 177 -3.18 13.78 -4.42
C GLN A 177 -2.90 13.31 -5.85
N ILE A 178 -3.97 13.14 -6.62
CA ILE A 178 -3.89 12.82 -8.05
C ILE A 178 -4.14 14.08 -8.87
N VAL A 179 -3.26 14.35 -9.83
CA VAL A 179 -3.40 15.41 -10.83
C VAL A 179 -3.21 14.81 -12.20
N GLN A 180 -4.06 15.19 -13.14
CA GLN A 180 -4.04 14.66 -14.50
C GLN A 180 -3.83 15.78 -15.53
N THR A 181 -3.06 15.46 -16.55
CA THR A 181 -2.93 16.22 -17.79
C THR A 181 -3.08 15.22 -18.95
N PRO A 182 -3.21 15.67 -20.20
CA PRO A 182 -3.25 14.75 -21.35
C PRO A 182 -2.05 13.81 -21.46
N ASP A 183 -0.87 14.26 -21.01
CA ASP A 183 0.41 13.55 -21.19
C ASP A 183 0.95 12.92 -19.91
N TYR A 184 0.42 13.30 -18.73
CA TYR A 184 0.96 12.86 -17.43
C TYR A 184 -0.12 12.67 -16.39
N VAL A 185 0.10 11.70 -15.52
CA VAL A 185 -0.54 11.62 -14.20
C VAL A 185 0.51 11.84 -13.13
N MET A 186 0.23 12.72 -12.18
CA MET A 186 1.05 12.89 -10.97
C MET A 186 0.31 12.32 -9.77
N ILE A 187 0.99 11.53 -8.96
CA ILE A 187 0.52 11.08 -7.65
C ILE A 187 1.47 11.62 -6.60
N LEU A 188 1.03 12.66 -5.88
CA LEU A 188 1.76 13.18 -4.71
C LEU A 188 1.37 12.33 -3.50
N VAL A 189 2.38 11.77 -2.84
CA VAL A 189 2.23 10.95 -1.64
C VAL A 189 2.44 11.83 -0.41
N GLU A 190 1.47 11.88 0.50
CA GLU A 190 1.60 12.66 1.73
C GLU A 190 2.79 12.19 2.58
N MET A 191 2.96 10.87 2.72
CA MET A 191 4.10 10.30 3.42
C MET A 191 5.39 10.61 2.65
N VAL A 192 6.34 11.28 3.31
CA VAL A 192 7.60 11.84 2.77
C VAL A 192 7.43 12.82 1.61
N HIS A 193 6.20 13.26 1.32
CA HIS A 193 5.81 14.25 0.32
C HIS A 193 6.55 14.10 -1.03
N ASP A 194 6.68 12.86 -1.48
CA ASP A 194 7.30 12.55 -2.77
C ASP A 194 6.24 12.47 -3.88
N ALA A 195 6.62 12.81 -5.10
CA ALA A 195 5.73 12.86 -6.24
C ALA A 195 6.15 11.84 -7.31
N ARG A 196 5.22 10.97 -7.68
CA ARG A 196 5.36 10.05 -8.82
C ARG A 196 4.82 10.76 -10.06
N ILE A 197 5.71 11.07 -11.01
CA ILE A 197 5.33 11.59 -12.33
C ILE A 197 5.27 10.41 -13.28
N ILE A 198 4.10 10.15 -13.81
CA ILE A 198 3.77 9.01 -14.67
C ILE A 198 3.48 9.54 -16.08
N PRO A 199 4.45 9.52 -16.99
CA PRO A 199 4.20 9.87 -18.39
C PRO A 199 3.26 8.85 -19.03
N LEU A 200 2.31 9.34 -19.82
CA LEU A 200 1.31 8.51 -20.50
C LEU A 200 1.78 8.15 -21.92
N ASN A 201 1.55 6.88 -22.32
CA ASN A 201 1.86 6.36 -23.64
C ASN A 201 3.32 6.56 -24.08
N GLN A 202 4.23 6.51 -23.11
CA GLN A 202 5.68 6.65 -23.35
C GLN A 202 6.40 5.35 -22.99
N GLU A 203 7.67 5.28 -23.36
CA GLU A 203 8.55 4.17 -22.96
C GLU A 203 9.26 4.49 -21.65
N HIS A 204 9.65 3.43 -20.94
CA HIS A 204 10.48 3.57 -19.76
C HIS A 204 11.84 4.18 -20.09
N ASN A 205 12.40 4.90 -19.12
CA ASN A 205 13.76 5.39 -19.20
C ASN A 205 14.78 4.21 -19.29
N SER A 206 16.05 4.58 -19.60
CA SER A 206 17.14 3.60 -19.55
C SER A 206 17.18 2.87 -18.20
N LYS A 207 17.56 1.58 -18.24
CA LYS A 207 17.73 0.77 -17.03
C LYS A 207 18.77 1.33 -16.06
N ASP A 208 19.68 2.17 -16.54
CA ASP A 208 20.71 2.81 -15.71
C ASP A 208 20.16 3.99 -14.89
N LEU A 209 18.91 4.39 -15.15
CA LEU A 209 18.24 5.46 -14.40
C LEU A 209 17.33 4.87 -13.32
N GLU A 210 17.96 4.42 -12.25
CA GLU A 210 17.26 3.86 -11.08
C GLU A 210 16.70 4.97 -10.19
N LYS A 211 15.45 4.81 -9.76
CA LYS A 211 14.75 5.77 -8.90
C LYS A 211 14.25 5.08 -7.62
N TRP A 212 14.13 5.82 -6.54
CA TRP A 212 13.64 5.29 -5.27
C TRP A 212 12.21 4.74 -5.36
N MET A 213 11.33 5.40 -6.09
CA MET A 213 9.96 4.93 -6.34
C MET A 213 9.80 4.23 -7.69
N GLY A 214 10.92 3.84 -8.31
CA GLY A 214 10.92 3.24 -9.64
C GLY A 214 10.64 4.23 -10.77
N ASP A 215 10.72 3.74 -11.98
CA ASP A 215 10.39 4.45 -13.21
C ASP A 215 9.01 3.99 -13.68
N SER A 216 8.01 4.87 -13.53
CA SER A 216 6.61 4.61 -13.86
C SER A 216 6.26 5.17 -15.22
N ILE A 217 5.51 4.39 -16.02
CA ILE A 217 4.80 4.84 -17.22
C ILE A 217 3.34 4.42 -17.11
N GLY A 218 2.44 5.10 -17.80
CA GLY A 218 1.02 4.79 -17.77
C GLY A 218 0.34 4.81 -19.12
N TYR A 219 -0.83 4.20 -19.19
CA TYR A 219 -1.75 4.29 -20.30
C TYR A 219 -3.17 4.01 -19.84
N TRP A 220 -4.14 4.44 -20.64
CA TRP A 220 -5.54 4.14 -20.40
C TRP A 220 -5.96 2.88 -21.16
N ASP A 221 -6.58 1.92 -20.48
CA ASP A 221 -7.25 0.76 -21.03
C ASP A 221 -8.76 0.92 -20.79
N GLY A 222 -9.46 1.51 -21.73
CA GLY A 222 -10.82 1.99 -21.52
C GLY A 222 -10.86 3.05 -20.41
N ASP A 223 -11.61 2.80 -19.35
CA ASP A 223 -11.74 3.69 -18.19
C ASP A 223 -10.80 3.33 -17.04
N THR A 224 -9.88 2.40 -17.24
CA THR A 224 -8.87 1.99 -16.25
C THR A 224 -7.53 2.66 -16.54
N LEU A 225 -6.95 3.35 -15.57
CA LEU A 225 -5.56 3.77 -15.64
C LEU A 225 -4.65 2.59 -15.27
N ILE A 226 -3.78 2.20 -16.20
CA ILE A 226 -2.74 1.19 -15.98
C ILE A 226 -1.41 1.90 -15.77
N VAL A 227 -0.69 1.53 -14.71
CA VAL A 227 0.65 2.04 -14.41
C VAL A 227 1.61 0.87 -14.29
N LEU A 228 2.70 0.92 -15.08
CA LEU A 228 3.80 -0.05 -14.97
C LEU A 228 5.01 0.65 -14.35
N THR A 229 5.59 0.02 -13.33
CA THR A 229 6.76 0.57 -12.65
C THR A 229 7.86 -0.49 -12.56
N ARG A 230 9.08 -0.08 -12.90
CA ARG A 230 10.32 -0.87 -12.82
C ARG A 230 11.52 0.03 -12.53
N ASN A 231 12.74 -0.46 -12.65
CA ASN A 231 13.99 0.31 -12.45
C ASN A 231 14.04 0.96 -11.05
N PHE A 232 13.72 0.17 -10.03
CA PHE A 232 13.86 0.61 -8.65
C PHE A 232 15.33 0.65 -8.24
N HIS A 233 15.68 1.62 -7.40
CA HIS A 233 17.00 1.65 -6.79
C HIS A 233 17.26 0.35 -6.01
N PRO A 234 18.45 -0.30 -6.14
CA PRO A 234 18.71 -1.63 -5.54
C PRO A 234 18.58 -1.71 -4.03
N GLN A 235 18.60 -0.59 -3.31
CA GLN A 235 18.33 -0.53 -1.87
C GLN A 235 16.83 -0.46 -1.55
N GLN A 236 15.98 -0.18 -2.53
CA GLN A 236 14.54 -0.25 -2.40
C GLN A 236 14.10 -1.71 -2.59
N SER A 237 13.21 -2.16 -1.72
CA SER A 237 12.74 -3.53 -1.71
C SER A 237 11.29 -3.60 -1.26
N PHE A 238 10.46 -4.25 -2.02
CA PHE A 238 9.14 -4.66 -1.57
C PHE A 238 9.22 -6.05 -0.95
N ARG A 239 9.18 -6.10 0.39
CA ARG A 239 9.17 -7.38 1.12
C ARG A 239 10.32 -8.33 0.74
N GLY A 240 11.53 -7.78 0.55
CA GLY A 240 12.72 -8.56 0.21
C GLY A 240 12.90 -8.83 -1.28
N SER A 241 12.14 -8.14 -2.14
CA SER A 241 12.30 -8.23 -3.59
C SER A 241 13.69 -7.82 -4.07
N SER A 242 14.05 -8.30 -5.25
CA SER A 242 15.24 -7.89 -5.97
C SER A 242 15.00 -6.58 -6.76
N ASP A 243 16.03 -6.12 -7.47
CA ASP A 243 15.96 -5.00 -8.42
C ASP A 243 15.22 -5.34 -9.72
N GLN A 244 14.87 -6.62 -9.92
CA GLN A 244 14.08 -7.07 -11.09
C GLN A 244 12.56 -6.96 -10.89
N ILE A 245 12.13 -6.40 -9.77
CA ILE A 245 10.71 -6.22 -9.47
C ILE A 245 10.02 -5.37 -10.54
N ILE A 246 8.84 -5.83 -10.95
CA ILE A 246 7.90 -5.10 -11.80
C ILE A 246 6.58 -4.99 -11.05
N ILE A 247 6.03 -3.80 -11.01
CA ILE A 247 4.73 -3.53 -10.39
C ILE A 247 3.78 -2.99 -11.45
N THR A 248 2.65 -3.67 -11.62
CA THR A 248 1.53 -3.22 -12.45
C THR A 248 0.40 -2.78 -11.55
N GLU A 249 0.00 -1.52 -11.65
CA GLU A 249 -1.09 -0.93 -10.88
C GLU A 249 -2.28 -0.64 -11.80
N ARG A 250 -3.50 -0.77 -11.28
CA ARG A 250 -4.77 -0.51 -11.97
C ARG A 250 -5.64 0.36 -11.09
N LEU A 251 -6.09 1.47 -11.63
CA LEU A 251 -6.98 2.41 -10.96
C LEU A 251 -8.28 2.55 -11.74
N ASP A 252 -9.40 2.21 -11.10
CA ASP A 252 -10.75 2.33 -11.65
C ASP A 252 -11.55 3.31 -10.79
N LEU A 253 -12.11 4.37 -11.39
CA LEU A 253 -13.00 5.29 -10.69
C LEU A 253 -14.39 4.66 -10.57
N LEU A 254 -14.77 4.22 -9.37
CA LEU A 254 -16.05 3.52 -9.13
C LEU A 254 -17.19 4.45 -8.79
N SER A 255 -16.90 5.58 -8.15
CA SER A 255 -17.85 6.63 -7.79
C SER A 255 -17.09 7.94 -7.56
N LYS A 256 -17.81 9.00 -7.27
CA LYS A 256 -17.18 10.30 -6.91
C LYS A 256 -16.24 10.22 -5.69
N ASP A 257 -16.39 9.19 -4.84
CA ASP A 257 -15.71 9.04 -3.55
C ASP A 257 -14.86 7.76 -3.48
N LYS A 258 -14.84 6.93 -4.54
CA LYS A 258 -14.15 5.63 -4.50
C LYS A 258 -13.34 5.38 -5.77
N ILE A 259 -12.06 5.13 -5.58
CA ILE A 259 -11.19 4.52 -6.57
C ILE A 259 -10.89 3.07 -6.13
N LYS A 260 -11.12 2.12 -7.03
CA LYS A 260 -10.60 0.77 -6.84
C LYS A 260 -9.14 0.78 -7.29
N TYR A 261 -8.27 0.44 -6.37
CA TYR A 261 -6.85 0.28 -6.63
C TYR A 261 -6.46 -1.19 -6.51
N ALA A 262 -5.89 -1.74 -7.54
CA ALA A 262 -5.34 -3.08 -7.56
C ALA A 262 -3.91 -3.06 -8.09
N PHE A 263 -3.09 -4.01 -7.65
CA PHE A 263 -1.72 -4.13 -8.13
C PHE A 263 -1.31 -5.60 -8.26
N THR A 264 -0.38 -5.84 -9.17
CA THR A 264 0.32 -7.12 -9.34
C THR A 264 1.81 -6.88 -9.20
N ILE A 265 2.50 -7.76 -8.49
CA ILE A 265 3.95 -7.69 -8.29
C ILE A 265 4.59 -8.93 -8.85
N GLU A 266 5.59 -8.73 -9.71
CA GLU A 266 6.38 -9.78 -10.33
C GLU A 266 7.84 -9.58 -9.98
N ASP A 267 8.47 -10.60 -9.46
CA ASP A 267 9.93 -10.66 -9.24
C ASP A 267 10.35 -12.13 -9.28
N PRO A 268 10.89 -12.59 -10.40
CA PRO A 268 11.20 -14.00 -10.62
C PRO A 268 12.32 -14.54 -9.72
N LEU A 269 13.05 -13.67 -9.03
CA LEU A 269 14.09 -14.05 -8.07
C LEU A 269 13.56 -14.16 -6.63
N THR A 270 12.36 -13.61 -6.37
CA THR A 270 11.81 -13.53 -5.01
C THR A 270 10.49 -14.28 -4.87
N PHE A 271 9.60 -14.15 -5.85
CA PHE A 271 8.26 -14.72 -5.79
C PHE A 271 8.09 -15.86 -6.80
N SER A 272 7.44 -16.94 -6.37
CA SER A 272 7.18 -18.12 -7.21
C SER A 272 6.05 -17.89 -8.23
N ARG A 273 5.31 -16.81 -8.07
CA ARG A 273 4.20 -16.36 -8.93
C ARG A 273 3.92 -14.88 -8.65
N PRO A 274 3.23 -14.17 -9.58
CA PRO A 274 2.72 -12.83 -9.33
C PRO A 274 1.82 -12.75 -8.12
#